data_1b0d225543f512f2484cb745b5b3f1d1
#
_entry.id   1b0d225543f512f2484cb745b5b3f1d1
#
_cell.length_a   1.000
_cell.length_b   1.000
_cell.length_c   1.000
_cell.angle_alpha   90.00
_cell.angle_beta   90.00
_cell.angle_gamma   90.00
#
_symmetry.space_group_name_H-M   'P 1'
#
loop_
_entity.id
_entity.type
_entity.pdbx_description
1 polymer ?
#
loop_
_entity_poly.entity_id
_entity_poly.type
_entity_poly.pdbx_seq_one_letter_code
_entity_poly.pdbx_strand_id
1 'polypeptide(L)'
;VLAYNKDKQLTNANSVTKENLRNYLSMFRMLTDAVNIKNGFIVNLGVDFSIIPLPGYQGKAVLLKCIARLKQIFKIDQWQMNEPIILGNIATELDEIEGVQTVVELSVHCKHDKASGYSGNYYDIQSATKNKIIYPSQDPCIFEIKYPQSDIRGKVVTF
;
A
#
# COMPACT_ATOMS: atom_id res chain seq x y z
N VAL A 1 15.07 5.49 6.09
CA VAL A 1 14.22 6.63 6.51
C VAL A 1 13.41 7.11 5.32
N LEU A 2 12.14 7.40 5.55
CA LEU A 2 11.23 8.02 4.59
C LEU A 2 10.61 9.25 5.23
N ALA A 3 10.09 10.15 4.42
CA ALA A 3 9.41 11.36 4.85
C ALA A 3 8.07 11.49 4.13
N TYR A 4 7.19 12.35 4.64
CA TYR A 4 5.97 12.74 3.95
C TYR A 4 6.17 14.05 3.20
N ASN A 5 5.64 14.13 2.00
CA ASN A 5 5.52 15.40 1.29
C ASN A 5 4.32 16.22 1.82
N LYS A 6 4.05 17.40 1.22
CA LYS A 6 2.93 18.26 1.60
C LYS A 6 1.56 17.59 1.42
N ASP A 7 1.47 16.63 0.51
CA ASP A 7 0.25 15.88 0.19
C ASP A 7 0.12 14.58 1.02
N LYS A 8 0.96 14.43 2.07
CA LYS A 8 1.03 13.23 2.92
C LYS A 8 1.37 11.93 2.18
N GLN A 9 2.05 12.03 1.03
CA GLN A 9 2.58 10.89 0.29
C GLN A 9 4.02 10.62 0.72
N LEU A 10 4.44 9.36 0.62
CA LEU A 10 5.81 8.98 0.95
C LEU A 10 6.81 9.51 -0.06
N THR A 11 7.93 9.97 0.47
CA THR A 11 9.08 10.42 -0.30
C THR A 11 10.38 10.09 0.45
N ASN A 12 11.49 10.12 -0.26
CA ASN A 12 12.80 9.96 0.36
C ASN A 12 13.10 11.16 1.26
N ALA A 13 13.62 10.90 2.46
CA ALA A 13 14.09 11.95 3.35
C ALA A 13 15.25 12.73 2.70
N ASN A 14 15.23 14.04 2.83
CA ASN A 14 16.29 14.89 2.32
C ASN A 14 17.59 14.74 3.14
N SER A 15 18.70 15.26 2.63
CA SER A 15 20.02 15.17 3.29
C SER A 15 20.04 15.84 4.67
N VAL A 16 19.37 16.98 4.82
CA VAL A 16 19.31 17.73 6.08
C VAL A 16 18.60 16.93 7.16
N THR A 17 17.46 16.32 6.85
CA THR A 17 16.72 15.46 7.78
C THR A 17 17.57 14.26 8.23
N LYS A 18 18.29 13.63 7.31
CA LYS A 18 19.17 12.49 7.61
C LYS A 18 20.34 12.92 8.49
N GLU A 19 20.91 14.08 8.24
CA GLU A 19 22.01 14.61 9.03
C GLU A 19 21.57 14.98 10.44
N ASN A 20 20.44 15.63 10.61
CA ASN A 20 19.86 15.93 11.92
C ASN A 20 19.56 14.63 12.69
N LEU A 21 19.01 13.62 12.03
CA LEU A 21 18.75 12.31 12.65
C LEU A 21 20.07 11.61 13.03
N ARG A 22 21.09 11.67 12.18
CA ARG A 22 22.41 11.13 12.48
C ARG A 22 23.04 11.80 13.71
N ASN A 23 22.98 13.13 13.77
CA ASN A 23 23.50 13.90 14.88
C ASN A 23 22.78 13.55 16.19
N TYR A 24 21.45 13.44 16.15
CA TYR A 24 20.65 13.01 17.30
C TYR A 24 21.03 11.60 17.76
N LEU A 25 21.07 10.62 16.86
CA LEU A 25 21.41 9.23 17.20
C LEU A 25 22.85 9.08 17.66
N SER A 26 23.79 9.95 17.20
CA SER A 26 25.19 9.92 17.66
C SER A 26 25.36 10.22 19.14
N MET A 27 24.41 10.91 19.78
CA MET A 27 24.43 11.18 21.21
C MET A 27 24.18 9.93 22.06
N PHE A 28 23.58 8.89 21.48
CA PHE A 28 23.19 7.66 22.18
C PHE A 28 24.04 6.44 21.79
N ARG A 29 24.97 6.59 20.84
CA ARG A 29 25.81 5.47 20.38
C ARG A 29 27.04 5.27 21.27
N MET A 30 27.54 4.03 21.29
CA MET A 30 28.87 3.72 21.83
C MET A 30 29.96 4.13 20.84
N LEU A 31 31.19 4.28 21.31
CA LEU A 31 32.37 4.72 20.52
C LEU A 31 32.64 3.84 19.29
N THR A 32 32.24 2.57 19.33
CA THR A 32 32.45 1.60 18.26
C THR A 32 31.30 1.50 17.26
N ASP A 33 30.17 2.16 17.50
CA ASP A 33 28.97 2.04 16.68
C ASP A 33 28.99 3.04 15.52
N ALA A 34 28.69 2.56 14.31
CA ALA A 34 28.50 3.41 13.14
C ALA A 34 27.01 3.54 12.81
N VAL A 35 26.49 4.78 12.72
CA VAL A 35 25.12 5.04 12.30
C VAL A 35 25.06 5.25 10.78
N ASN A 36 24.44 4.33 10.08
CA ASN A 36 24.21 4.44 8.65
C ASN A 36 22.72 4.60 8.35
N ILE A 37 22.34 5.77 7.84
CA ILE A 37 20.95 6.11 7.56
C ILE A 37 20.69 5.98 6.06
N LYS A 38 19.91 4.97 5.69
CA LYS A 38 19.49 4.71 4.31
C LYS A 38 18.01 5.04 4.11
N ASN A 39 17.60 5.27 2.87
CA ASN A 39 16.18 5.38 2.51
C ASN A 39 15.52 4.00 2.54
N GLY A 40 14.23 3.98 2.87
CA GLY A 40 13.39 2.82 2.61
C GLY A 40 13.00 2.74 1.13
N PHE A 41 12.57 1.56 0.70
CA PHE A 41 12.13 1.29 -0.66
C PHE A 41 10.61 1.48 -0.75
N ILE A 42 10.13 2.45 -1.51
CA ILE A 42 8.70 2.71 -1.68
C ILE A 42 8.22 1.91 -2.88
N VAL A 43 7.27 1.01 -2.65
CA VAL A 43 6.58 0.24 -3.69
C VAL A 43 5.17 0.78 -3.85
N ASN A 44 4.89 1.44 -4.97
CA ASN A 44 3.55 1.93 -5.25
C ASN A 44 2.69 0.82 -5.84
N LEU A 45 1.45 0.73 -5.35
CA LEU A 45 0.52 -0.32 -5.69
C LEU A 45 -0.73 0.21 -6.40
N GLY A 46 -1.30 -0.63 -7.24
CA GLY A 46 -2.67 -0.54 -7.72
C GLY A 46 -3.46 -1.77 -7.29
N VAL A 47 -4.74 -1.59 -7.01
CA VAL A 47 -5.66 -2.65 -6.58
C VAL A 47 -6.82 -2.72 -7.55
N ASP A 48 -7.00 -3.88 -8.15
CA ASP A 48 -8.15 -4.21 -8.98
C ASP A 48 -8.99 -5.28 -8.28
N PHE A 49 -10.29 -5.08 -8.21
CA PHE A 49 -11.19 -6.04 -7.58
C PHE A 49 -12.53 -6.13 -8.31
N SER A 50 -13.20 -7.27 -8.16
CA SER A 50 -14.55 -7.48 -8.70
C SER A 50 -15.47 -8.08 -7.65
N ILE A 51 -16.68 -7.58 -7.59
CA ILE A 51 -17.70 -7.99 -6.62
C ILE A 51 -18.99 -8.42 -7.32
N ILE A 52 -19.74 -9.31 -6.66
CA ILE A 52 -21.12 -9.60 -6.96
C ILE A 52 -21.96 -8.95 -5.86
N PRO A 53 -22.89 -8.04 -6.20
CA PRO A 53 -23.79 -7.45 -5.22
C PRO A 53 -24.93 -8.42 -4.87
N LEU A 54 -25.47 -8.30 -3.65
CA LEU A 54 -26.67 -9.01 -3.26
C LEU A 54 -27.88 -8.53 -4.06
N PRO A 55 -28.86 -9.43 -4.37
CA PRO A 55 -30.11 -9.04 -5.01
C PRO A 55 -30.83 -7.93 -4.23
N GLY A 56 -31.29 -6.92 -4.95
CA GLY A 56 -31.97 -5.76 -4.35
C GLY A 56 -31.06 -4.59 -4.00
N TYR A 57 -29.75 -4.76 -4.07
CA TYR A 57 -28.79 -3.67 -3.88
C TYR A 57 -28.32 -3.08 -5.21
N GLN A 58 -28.15 -1.76 -5.23
CA GLN A 58 -27.59 -1.09 -6.39
C GLN A 58 -26.08 -1.31 -6.47
N GLY A 59 -25.61 -2.07 -7.47
CA GLY A 59 -24.20 -2.47 -7.61
C GLY A 59 -23.21 -1.29 -7.57
N LYS A 60 -23.56 -0.14 -8.17
CA LYS A 60 -22.71 1.07 -8.11
C LYS A 60 -22.55 1.60 -6.67
N ALA A 61 -23.61 1.61 -5.89
CA ALA A 61 -23.55 2.10 -4.51
C ALA A 61 -22.69 1.18 -3.63
N VAL A 62 -22.86 -0.14 -3.80
CA VAL A 62 -22.03 -1.14 -3.10
C VAL A 62 -20.56 -1.02 -3.51
N LEU A 63 -20.29 -0.86 -4.80
CA LEU A 63 -18.93 -0.67 -5.31
C LEU A 63 -18.23 0.55 -4.68
N LEU A 64 -18.94 1.66 -4.54
CA LEU A 64 -18.40 2.87 -3.89
C LEU A 64 -18.08 2.64 -2.41
N LYS A 65 -18.93 1.87 -1.69
CA LYS A 65 -18.63 1.47 -0.31
C LYS A 65 -17.34 0.64 -0.23
N CYS A 66 -17.17 -0.32 -1.14
CA CYS A 66 -15.94 -1.14 -1.22
C CYS A 66 -14.69 -0.28 -1.51
N ILE A 67 -14.77 0.63 -2.46
CA ILE A 67 -13.65 1.56 -2.77
C ILE A 67 -13.31 2.42 -1.54
N ALA A 68 -14.33 2.95 -0.85
CA ALA A 68 -14.13 3.73 0.37
C ALA A 68 -13.44 2.91 1.47
N ARG A 69 -13.83 1.63 1.63
CA ARG A 69 -13.19 0.72 2.60
C ARG A 69 -11.74 0.45 2.24
N LEU A 70 -11.44 0.14 0.98
CA LEU A 70 -10.06 -0.06 0.53
C LEU A 70 -9.18 1.17 0.73
N LYS A 71 -9.72 2.39 0.51
CA LYS A 71 -9.00 3.64 0.81
C LYS A 71 -8.68 3.80 2.29
N GLN A 72 -9.53 3.29 3.19
CA GLN A 72 -9.25 3.28 4.62
C GLN A 72 -8.18 2.26 4.98
N ILE A 73 -8.29 1.03 4.45
CA ILE A 73 -7.31 -0.05 4.69
C ILE A 73 -5.91 0.38 4.23
N PHE A 74 -5.80 0.95 3.03
CA PHE A 74 -4.52 1.37 2.45
C PHE A 74 -4.10 2.80 2.83
N LYS A 75 -4.67 3.36 3.88
CA LYS A 75 -4.24 4.66 4.38
C LYS A 75 -2.83 4.54 4.94
N ILE A 76 -1.91 5.33 4.39
CA ILE A 76 -0.47 5.21 4.68
C ILE A 76 -0.13 5.34 6.17
N ASP A 77 -0.90 6.08 6.95
CA ASP A 77 -0.69 6.23 8.39
C ASP A 77 -0.82 4.91 9.17
N GLN A 78 -1.45 3.90 8.58
CA GLN A 78 -1.68 2.58 9.19
C GLN A 78 -0.63 1.55 8.79
N TRP A 79 0.22 1.85 7.80
CA TRP A 79 1.21 0.91 7.26
C TRP A 79 2.60 1.19 7.80
N GLN A 80 3.31 0.10 8.10
CA GLN A 80 4.68 0.14 8.57
C GLN A 80 5.66 -0.43 7.53
N MET A 81 6.95 -0.11 7.69
CA MET A 81 7.98 -0.75 6.88
C MET A 81 8.01 -2.26 7.11
N ASN A 82 8.19 -3.00 6.02
CA ASN A 82 8.25 -4.47 6.00
C ASN A 82 6.95 -5.15 6.45
N GLU A 83 5.83 -4.45 6.41
CA GLU A 83 4.53 -5.03 6.70
C GLU A 83 4.00 -5.80 5.47
N PRO A 84 3.64 -7.08 5.60
CA PRO A 84 3.08 -7.86 4.50
C PRO A 84 1.61 -7.48 4.26
N ILE A 85 1.15 -7.61 3.01
CA ILE A 85 -0.26 -7.42 2.66
C ILE A 85 -0.97 -8.77 2.68
N ILE A 86 -1.95 -8.94 3.54
CA ILE A 86 -2.75 -10.16 3.65
C ILE A 86 -4.02 -9.99 2.82
N LEU A 87 -4.00 -10.49 1.58
CA LEU A 87 -5.14 -10.37 0.65
C LEU A 87 -6.40 -11.07 1.18
N GLY A 88 -6.23 -12.14 1.95
CA GLY A 88 -7.35 -12.84 2.57
C GLY A 88 -8.14 -11.96 3.54
N ASN A 89 -7.46 -11.19 4.38
CA ASN A 89 -8.10 -10.28 5.31
C ASN A 89 -8.85 -9.16 4.56
N ILE A 90 -8.22 -8.60 3.53
CA ILE A 90 -8.84 -7.55 2.70
C ILE A 90 -10.10 -8.08 2.01
N ALA A 91 -10.05 -9.30 1.45
CA ALA A 91 -11.21 -9.92 0.85
C ALA A 91 -12.36 -10.12 1.86
N THR A 92 -12.05 -10.62 3.06
CA THR A 92 -13.04 -10.78 4.14
C THR A 92 -13.65 -9.45 4.54
N GLU A 93 -12.86 -8.40 4.71
CA GLU A 93 -13.36 -7.06 5.03
C GLU A 93 -14.28 -6.48 3.95
N LEU A 94 -14.04 -6.83 2.68
CA LEU A 94 -14.92 -6.44 1.57
C LEU A 94 -16.20 -7.28 1.54
N ASP A 95 -16.14 -8.57 1.85
CA ASP A 95 -17.31 -9.46 1.93
C ASP A 95 -18.26 -9.07 3.09
N GLU A 96 -17.74 -8.47 4.16
CA GLU A 96 -18.53 -7.97 5.30
C GLU A 96 -19.30 -6.67 4.99
N ILE A 97 -19.03 -6.02 3.86
CA ILE A 97 -19.72 -4.78 3.49
C ILE A 97 -21.16 -5.10 3.09
N GLU A 98 -22.09 -4.39 3.71
CA GLU A 98 -23.51 -4.51 3.41
C GLU A 98 -23.82 -4.32 1.92
N GLY A 99 -24.42 -5.33 1.31
CA GLY A 99 -24.78 -5.38 -0.10
C GLY A 99 -23.78 -6.12 -0.98
N VAL A 100 -22.66 -6.59 -0.44
CA VAL A 100 -21.73 -7.49 -1.14
C VAL A 100 -22.19 -8.92 -0.92
N GLN A 101 -22.35 -9.69 -1.98
CA GLN A 101 -22.57 -11.14 -1.90
C GLN A 101 -21.24 -11.89 -1.79
N THR A 102 -20.28 -11.51 -2.63
CA THR A 102 -18.92 -12.08 -2.60
C THR A 102 -17.95 -11.23 -3.41
N VAL A 103 -16.68 -11.28 -3.01
CA VAL A 103 -15.55 -10.78 -3.79
C VAL A 103 -15.08 -11.91 -4.73
N VAL A 104 -15.21 -11.68 -6.04
CA VAL A 104 -14.83 -12.67 -7.06
C VAL A 104 -13.33 -12.67 -7.29
N GLU A 105 -12.76 -11.48 -7.35
CA GLU A 105 -11.34 -11.29 -7.66
C GLU A 105 -10.80 -10.11 -6.86
N LEU A 106 -9.60 -10.27 -6.34
CA LEU A 106 -8.81 -9.22 -5.72
C LEU A 106 -7.37 -9.39 -6.17
N SER A 107 -6.87 -8.44 -6.94
CA SER A 107 -5.50 -8.45 -7.45
C SER A 107 -4.78 -7.15 -7.14
N VAL A 108 -3.49 -7.28 -6.87
CA VAL A 108 -2.61 -6.14 -6.58
C VAL A 108 -1.46 -6.17 -7.59
N HIS A 109 -1.13 -5.01 -8.12
CA HIS A 109 -0.06 -4.87 -9.08
C HIS A 109 0.85 -3.69 -8.75
N CYS A 110 2.10 -3.73 -9.21
CA CYS A 110 3.07 -2.67 -8.99
C CYS A 110 2.86 -1.51 -9.97
N LYS A 111 2.90 -0.29 -9.46
CA LYS A 111 2.90 0.96 -10.22
C LYS A 111 4.31 1.59 -10.13
N HIS A 112 5.03 1.64 -11.23
CA HIS A 112 6.44 2.08 -11.22
C HIS A 112 6.79 3.16 -12.26
N ASP A 113 5.81 3.66 -13.00
CA ASP A 113 6.06 4.69 -14.01
C ASP A 113 6.37 6.04 -13.37
N LYS A 114 7.63 6.48 -13.47
CA LYS A 114 8.09 7.78 -12.96
C LYS A 114 7.42 8.96 -13.66
N ALA A 115 7.07 8.83 -14.93
CA ALA A 115 6.41 9.90 -15.68
C ALA A 115 5.01 10.20 -15.12
N SER A 116 4.36 9.18 -14.56
CA SER A 116 3.07 9.30 -13.87
C SER A 116 3.21 9.65 -12.37
N GLY A 117 4.41 9.98 -11.91
CA GLY A 117 4.67 10.44 -10.55
C GLY A 117 4.92 9.35 -9.51
N TYR A 118 4.97 8.06 -9.90
CA TYR A 118 5.29 6.96 -8.97
C TYR A 118 6.78 6.92 -8.61
N SER A 119 7.14 6.10 -7.63
CA SER A 119 8.52 6.00 -7.11
C SER A 119 9.54 5.50 -8.13
N GLY A 120 9.09 4.85 -9.19
CA GLY A 120 9.95 4.20 -10.19
C GLY A 120 10.54 2.87 -9.74
N ASN A 121 10.17 2.39 -8.56
CA ASN A 121 10.64 1.11 -8.04
C ASN A 121 9.72 -0.01 -8.54
N TYR A 122 10.29 -0.92 -9.32
CA TYR A 122 9.58 -2.13 -9.72
C TYR A 122 9.69 -3.19 -8.63
N TYR A 123 8.57 -3.84 -8.35
CA TYR A 123 8.49 -4.98 -7.45
C TYR A 123 7.58 -6.06 -8.04
N ASP A 124 8.09 -7.27 -8.19
CA ASP A 124 7.31 -8.38 -8.72
C ASP A 124 6.34 -8.92 -7.66
N ILE A 125 5.14 -8.35 -7.65
CA ILE A 125 4.07 -8.73 -6.71
C ILE A 125 3.68 -10.20 -6.87
N GLN A 126 3.67 -10.73 -8.11
CA GLN A 126 3.25 -12.11 -8.35
C GLN A 126 4.21 -13.10 -7.70
N SER A 127 5.50 -12.93 -7.92
CA SER A 127 6.55 -13.76 -7.30
C SER A 127 6.61 -13.61 -5.79
N ALA A 128 6.29 -12.41 -5.29
CA ALA A 128 6.25 -12.11 -3.86
C ALA A 128 4.99 -12.62 -3.15
N THR A 129 3.96 -13.02 -3.89
CA THR A 129 2.70 -13.49 -3.33
C THR A 129 2.74 -14.99 -3.07
N LYS A 130 2.60 -15.39 -1.81
CA LYS A 130 2.48 -16.79 -1.39
C LYS A 130 1.30 -16.92 -0.43
N ASN A 131 0.44 -17.91 -0.65
CA ASN A 131 -0.72 -18.18 0.22
C ASN A 131 -1.62 -16.95 0.45
N LYS A 132 -1.86 -16.14 -0.59
CA LYS A 132 -2.62 -14.87 -0.51
C LYS A 132 -1.99 -13.81 0.40
N ILE A 133 -0.69 -13.89 0.63
CA ILE A 133 0.10 -12.91 1.37
C ILE A 133 1.17 -12.36 0.43
N ILE A 134 1.22 -11.05 0.27
CA ILE A 134 2.28 -10.34 -0.44
C ILE A 134 3.37 -10.01 0.57
N TYR A 135 4.53 -10.63 0.42
CA TYR A 135 5.66 -10.39 1.31
C TYR A 135 6.47 -9.18 0.87
N PRO A 136 6.99 -8.37 1.82
CA PRO A 136 7.90 -7.29 1.49
C PRO A 136 9.24 -7.83 0.96
N SER A 137 10.01 -6.97 0.28
CA SER A 137 11.38 -7.30 -0.14
C SER A 137 12.30 -7.44 1.07
N GLN A 138 13.48 -8.07 0.87
CA GLN A 138 14.50 -8.19 1.93
C GLN A 138 15.09 -6.83 2.32
N ASP A 139 15.15 -5.88 1.40
CA ASP A 139 15.46 -4.48 1.72
C ASP A 139 14.25 -3.83 2.38
N PRO A 140 14.46 -2.95 3.39
CA PRO A 140 13.35 -2.28 4.04
C PRO A 140 12.44 -1.57 3.04
N CYS A 141 11.24 -2.11 2.82
CA CYS A 141 10.27 -1.55 1.89
C CYS A 141 8.96 -1.22 2.58
N ILE A 142 8.19 -0.34 1.98
CA ILE A 142 6.83 0.00 2.38
C ILE A 142 5.93 0.03 1.15
N PHE A 143 4.74 -0.50 1.31
CA PHE A 143 3.70 -0.48 0.29
C PHE A 143 2.85 0.78 0.42
N GLU A 144 2.61 1.47 -0.69
CA GLU A 144 1.81 2.69 -0.75
C GLU A 144 0.87 2.67 -1.95
N ILE A 145 -0.38 3.05 -1.75
CA ILE A 145 -1.28 3.45 -2.83
C ILE A 145 -1.19 4.98 -2.94
N LYS A 146 -0.48 5.45 -3.95
CA LYS A 146 -0.16 6.88 -4.09
C LYS A 146 -1.35 7.72 -4.49
N TYR A 147 -2.16 7.21 -5.41
CA TYR A 147 -3.34 7.90 -5.93
C TYR A 147 -4.60 7.04 -5.73
N PRO A 148 -5.18 7.03 -4.51
CA PRO A 148 -6.32 6.14 -4.19
C PRO A 148 -7.54 6.32 -5.09
N GLN A 149 -7.65 7.46 -5.79
CA GLN A 149 -8.77 7.74 -6.70
C GLN A 149 -8.63 7.01 -8.06
N SER A 150 -7.41 6.73 -8.51
CA SER A 150 -7.13 6.10 -9.79
C SER A 150 -6.54 4.70 -9.68
N ASP A 151 -5.86 4.41 -8.56
CA ASP A 151 -5.13 3.17 -8.35
C ASP A 151 -5.99 2.07 -7.73
N ILE A 152 -7.16 2.42 -7.17
CA ILE A 152 -8.16 1.46 -6.70
C ILE A 152 -9.29 1.41 -7.73
N ARG A 153 -9.43 0.27 -8.39
CA ARG A 153 -10.45 0.04 -9.42
C ARG A 153 -11.31 -1.16 -9.07
N GLY A 154 -12.60 -0.96 -9.15
CA GLY A 154 -13.56 -2.03 -8.91
C GLY A 154 -14.49 -2.25 -10.10
N LYS A 155 -14.97 -3.48 -10.24
CA LYS A 155 -15.98 -3.88 -11.21
C LYS A 155 -17.11 -4.62 -10.52
N VAL A 156 -18.32 -4.40 -11.00
CA VAL A 156 -19.48 -5.22 -10.62
C VAL A 156 -19.64 -6.31 -11.66
N VAL A 157 -19.70 -7.55 -11.20
CA VAL A 157 -19.98 -8.73 -12.02
C VAL A 157 -21.41 -9.17 -11.73
N THR A 158 -22.17 -9.45 -12.77
CA THR A 158 -23.52 -10.04 -12.68
C THR A 158 -23.48 -11.42 -13.31
N PHE A 159 -24.25 -12.34 -12.75
CA PHE A 159 -24.46 -13.66 -13.37
C PHE A 159 -25.30 -13.58 -14.62
#